data_8f1ff7a72d66d223e672f883d1be60b3
#
_entry.id   8f1ff7a72d66d223e672f883d1be60b3
#
_cell.length_a   1.000
_cell.length_b   1.000
_cell.length_c   1.000
_cell.angle_alpha   90.00
_cell.angle_beta   90.00
_cell.angle_gamma   90.00
#
_symmetry.space_group_name_H-M   'P 1'
#
loop_
_entity.id
_entity.type
_entity.pdbx_description
1 polymer ?
#
loop_
_entity_poly.entity_id
_entity_poly.type
_entity_poly.pdbx_seq_one_letter_code
_entity_poly.pdbx_strand_id
1 'polypeptide(L)' 'MNIKQATAKLLEDEFKVDPQTTNILFDNGILDFKECRDLLIKTEYVKKAETKERQRLKEKLANRYCISVCLVEKILSKNL' A
#
# COMPACT_ATOMS: atom_id res chain seq x y z
N MET A 1 9.11 6.28 -4.17
CA MET A 1 8.37 6.23 -2.89
C MET A 1 9.01 5.22 -1.94
N ASN A 2 9.14 5.55 -0.67
CA ASN A 2 9.67 4.63 0.33
C ASN A 2 8.53 3.86 0.98
N ILE A 3 8.44 2.57 0.71
CA ILE A 3 7.37 1.71 1.22
C ILE A 3 7.43 1.60 2.75
N LYS A 4 8.63 1.56 3.32
CA LYS A 4 8.82 1.51 4.78
C LYS A 4 8.22 2.74 5.45
N GLN A 5 8.49 3.93 4.93
CA GLN A 5 7.94 5.18 5.47
C GLN A 5 6.42 5.27 5.27
N ALA A 6 5.93 4.87 4.09
CA ALA A 6 4.50 4.87 3.80
C ALA A 6 3.75 3.91 4.72
N THR A 7 4.31 2.72 4.95
CA THR A 7 3.73 1.73 5.86
C THR A 7 3.73 2.25 7.30
N ALA A 8 4.84 2.85 7.74
CA ALA A 8 4.94 3.42 9.09
C ALA A 8 3.87 4.50 9.30
N LYS A 9 3.66 5.36 8.31
CA LYS A 9 2.63 6.40 8.38
C LYS A 9 1.23 5.80 8.43
N LEU A 10 0.96 4.79 7.61
CA LEU A 10 -0.33 4.11 7.61
C LEU A 10 -0.62 3.47 8.97
N LEU A 11 0.34 2.75 9.53
CA LEU A 11 0.17 2.11 10.84
C LEU A 11 0.00 3.13 11.95
N GLU A 12 0.71 4.25 11.89
CA GLU A 12 0.54 5.32 12.87
C GLU A 12 -0.85 5.94 12.78
N ASP A 13 -1.30 6.28 11.57
CA ASP A 13 -2.57 6.97 11.35
C ASP A 13 -3.79 6.07 11.61
N GLU A 14 -3.74 4.80 11.16
CA GLU A 14 -4.89 3.90 11.22
C GLU A 14 -4.89 3.01 12.47
N PHE A 15 -3.72 2.63 12.97
CA PHE A 15 -3.58 1.68 14.07
C PHE A 15 -2.83 2.24 15.26
N LYS A 16 -2.39 3.50 15.18
CA LYS A 16 -1.63 4.20 16.24
C LYS A 16 -0.36 3.45 16.66
N VAL A 17 0.30 2.81 15.69
CA VAL A 17 1.57 2.12 15.92
C VAL A 17 2.72 3.13 15.77
N ASP A 18 3.63 3.14 16.76
CA ASP A 18 4.81 3.99 16.74
C ASP A 18 5.69 3.69 15.54
N PRO A 19 6.19 4.70 14.81
CA PRO A 19 7.13 4.49 13.70
C PRO A 19 8.36 3.67 14.05
N GLN A 20 8.89 3.80 15.28
CA GLN A 20 10.01 2.98 15.73
C GLN A 20 9.66 1.50 15.80
N THR A 21 8.47 1.18 16.26
CA THR A 21 7.98 -0.20 16.30
C THR A 21 7.88 -0.76 14.88
N THR A 22 7.38 0.02 13.93
CA THR A 22 7.31 -0.39 12.52
C THR A 22 8.71 -0.68 11.97
N ASN A 23 9.70 0.16 12.27
CA ASN A 23 11.07 -0.07 11.84
C ASN A 23 11.63 -1.38 12.40
N ILE A 24 11.37 -1.66 13.65
CA ILE A 24 11.81 -2.90 14.30
C ILE A 24 11.16 -4.11 13.61
N LEU A 25 9.89 -4.03 13.27
CA LEU A 25 9.18 -5.11 12.59
C LEU A 25 9.77 -5.38 11.20
N PHE A 26 10.13 -4.35 10.44
CA PHE A 26 10.83 -4.52 9.17
C PHE A 26 12.21 -5.13 9.35
N ASP A 27 12.98 -4.63 10.31
CA ASP A 27 14.35 -5.08 10.54
C ASP A 27 14.40 -6.54 10.97
N ASN A 28 13.36 -7.03 11.64
CA ASN A 28 13.26 -8.42 12.09
C ASN A 28 12.56 -9.33 11.08
N GLY A 29 12.22 -8.80 9.89
CA GLY A 29 11.59 -9.60 8.84
C GLY A 29 10.14 -9.96 9.10
N ILE A 30 9.51 -9.35 10.09
CA ILE A 30 8.08 -9.58 10.39
C ILE A 30 7.19 -8.91 9.36
N LEU A 31 7.60 -7.74 8.88
CA LEU A 31 6.91 -7.03 7.80
C LEU A 31 7.65 -7.25 6.49
N ASP A 32 6.93 -7.65 5.45
CA ASP A 32 7.44 -7.86 4.10
C ASP A 32 7.10 -6.63 3.25
N PHE A 33 8.09 -6.09 2.53
CA PHE A 33 7.89 -4.92 1.67
C PHE A 33 6.82 -5.15 0.61
N LYS A 34 6.78 -6.34 0.02
CA LYS A 34 5.79 -6.67 -1.01
C LYS A 34 4.38 -6.67 -0.43
N GLU A 35 4.18 -7.32 0.71
CA GLU A 35 2.88 -7.35 1.37
C GLU A 35 2.44 -5.98 1.84
N CYS A 36 3.37 -5.17 2.36
CA CYS A 36 3.09 -3.81 2.77
C CYS A 36 2.70 -2.93 1.58
N ARG A 37 3.40 -3.08 0.45
CA ARG A 37 3.05 -2.38 -0.78
C ARG A 37 1.64 -2.74 -1.23
N ASP A 38 1.32 -4.03 -1.22
CA ASP A 38 0.00 -4.51 -1.62
C ASP A 38 -1.09 -3.95 -0.70
N LEU A 39 -0.83 -3.92 0.60
CA LEU A 39 -1.76 -3.35 1.57
C LEU A 39 -1.98 -1.86 1.34
N LEU A 40 -0.90 -1.12 1.08
CA LEU A 40 -0.98 0.32 0.79
C LEU A 40 -1.82 0.58 -0.46
N ILE A 41 -1.61 -0.20 -1.51
CA ILE A 41 -2.36 -0.09 -2.75
C ILE A 41 -3.86 -0.33 -2.51
N LYS A 42 -4.19 -1.40 -1.80
CA LYS A 42 -5.59 -1.73 -1.47
C LYS A 42 -6.25 -0.63 -0.64
N THR A 43 -5.56 -0.15 0.39
CA THR A 43 -6.09 0.87 1.28
C THR A 43 -6.37 2.16 0.53
N GLU A 44 -5.44 2.59 -0.31
CA GLU A 44 -5.59 3.82 -1.09
C GLU A 44 -6.71 3.68 -2.13
N TYR A 45 -6.80 2.53 -2.79
CA TYR A 45 -7.86 2.28 -3.76
C TYR A 45 -9.24 2.32 -3.10
N VAL A 46 -9.41 1.67 -1.97
CA VAL A 46 -10.70 1.65 -1.24
C VAL A 46 -11.12 3.06 -0.83
N LYS A 47 -10.18 3.86 -0.32
CA LYS A 47 -10.46 5.23 0.09
C LYS A 47 -10.91 6.14 -1.05
N LYS A 48 -10.46 5.88 -2.27
CA LYS A 48 -10.71 6.74 -3.43
C LYS A 48 -11.62 6.11 -4.49
N ALA A 49 -12.10 4.89 -4.25
CA ALA A 49 -12.86 4.14 -5.25
C ALA A 49 -14.26 4.69 -5.54
N GLU A 50 -14.74 5.66 -4.78
CA GLU A 50 -16.05 6.27 -4.98
C GLU A 50 -16.09 7.22 -6.18
N THR A 51 -14.95 7.52 -6.76
CA THR A 51 -14.86 8.40 -7.92
C THR A 51 -15.02 7.61 -9.22
N LYS A 52 -15.53 8.28 -10.27
CA LYS A 52 -15.69 7.68 -11.59
C LYS A 52 -14.35 7.40 -12.29
N GLU A 53 -13.23 7.60 -11.63
CA GLU A 53 -11.89 7.53 -12.19
C GLU A 53 -11.09 6.33 -11.69
N ARG A 54 -11.74 5.18 -11.56
CA ARG A 54 -11.06 3.95 -11.06
C ARG A 54 -9.86 3.55 -11.92
N GLN A 55 -9.97 3.67 -13.25
CA GLN A 55 -8.86 3.33 -14.15
C GLN A 55 -7.68 4.28 -13.97
N ARG A 56 -7.94 5.58 -13.84
CA ARG A 56 -6.89 6.56 -13.57
C ARG A 56 -6.20 6.31 -12.24
N LEU A 57 -6.97 5.92 -11.23
CA LEU A 57 -6.41 5.60 -9.91
C LEU A 57 -5.47 4.40 -10.02
N LYS A 58 -5.84 3.37 -10.76
CA LYS A 58 -4.97 2.21 -10.98
C LYS A 58 -3.67 2.62 -11.68
N GLU A 59 -3.75 3.49 -12.68
CA GLU A 59 -2.57 4.01 -13.39
C GLU A 59 -1.68 4.83 -12.46
N LYS A 60 -2.26 5.67 -11.61
CA LYS A 60 -1.51 6.44 -10.63
C LYS A 60 -0.80 5.55 -9.62
N LEU A 61 -1.47 4.50 -9.15
CA LEU A 61 -0.88 3.54 -8.21
C LEU A 61 0.27 2.78 -8.88
N ALA A 62 0.09 2.35 -10.13
CA ALA A 62 1.13 1.68 -10.88
C ALA A 62 2.38 2.56 -11.01
N ASN A 63 2.20 3.82 -11.37
CA ASN A 63 3.31 4.76 -11.49
C ASN A 63 3.98 5.04 -10.15
N ARG A 64 3.19 5.21 -9.10
CA ARG A 64 3.72 5.52 -7.77
C ARG A 64 4.59 4.40 -7.23
N TYR A 65 4.20 3.16 -7.45
CA TYR A 65 4.90 1.99 -6.93
C TYR A 65 5.81 1.32 -7.96
N CYS A 66 5.95 1.92 -9.14
CA CYS A 66 6.82 1.40 -10.22
C CYS A 66 6.46 -0.03 -10.63
N ILE A 67 5.18 -0.31 -10.76
CA ILE A 67 4.66 -1.62 -11.19
C ILE A 67 3.69 -1.43 -12.35
N SER A 68 3.30 -2.53 -13.00
CA SER A 68 2.34 -2.46 -14.11
C SER A 68 0.91 -2.31 -13.60
N VAL A 69 0.03 -1.77 -14.44
CA VAL A 69 -1.40 -1.70 -14.14
C VAL A 69 -1.98 -3.10 -13.96
N CYS A 70 -1.52 -4.07 -14.77
CA CYS A 70 -1.94 -5.46 -14.61
C CYS A 70 -1.65 -6.01 -13.22
N LEU A 71 -0.49 -5.68 -12.67
CA LEU A 71 -0.12 -6.10 -11.33
C LEU A 71 -1.00 -5.43 -10.28
N VAL A 72 -1.31 -4.13 -10.46
CA VAL A 72 -2.25 -3.44 -9.57
C VAL A 72 -3.61 -4.14 -9.58
N GLU A 73 -4.12 -4.49 -10.74
CA GLU A 73 -5.40 -5.20 -10.87
C GLU A 73 -5.36 -6.57 -10.18
N LYS A 74 -4.27 -7.31 -10.31
CA LYS A 74 -4.09 -8.59 -9.62
C LYS A 74 -4.07 -8.42 -8.11
N ILE A 75 -3.38 -7.40 -7.61
CA ILE A 75 -3.32 -7.11 -6.18
C ILE A 75 -4.72 -6.80 -5.65
N LEU A 76 -5.48 -5.99 -6.36
CA LEU A 76 -6.83 -5.61 -5.95
C LEU A 76 -7.81 -6.78 -6.00
N SER A 77 -7.65 -7.71 -6.94
CA SER A 77 -8.55 -8.85 -7.10
C SER A 77 -8.29 -9.97 -6.09
N LYS A 78 -7.09 -10.06 -5.53
CA LYS A 78 -6.73 -11.11 -4.56
C LYS A 78 -7.52 -11.07 -3.27
N ASN A 79 -8.27 -10.01 -3.02
CA ASN A 79 -8.98 -9.80 -1.77
C ASN A 79 -10.49 -9.99 -1.87
N LEU A 80 -10.94 -10.56 -2.91
CA LEU A 80 -12.37 -10.85 -3.07
C LEU A 80 -12.75 -12.19 -2.51
#